data_3e2fbb3a4b63bdff2b8b536d3b76fbdb
#
_entry.id   3e2fbb3a4b63bdff2b8b536d3b76fbdb
#
_cell.length_a   1.000
_cell.length_b   1.000
_cell.length_c   1.000
_cell.angle_alpha   90.00
_cell.angle_beta   90.00
_cell.angle_gamma   90.00
#
_symmetry.space_group_name_H-M   'P 1'
#
loop_
_entity.id
_entity.type
_entity.pdbx_description
1 polymer ?
#
loop_
_entity_poly.entity_id
_entity_poly.type
_entity_poly.pdbx_seq_one_letter_code
_entity_poly.pdbx_strand_id
1 'polypeptide(L)'
;MKVKKNNFTENEISKALKIYNYFIENSFSNFEEKKLSKSTFNLLLKKIKKNKLPFILAIEDNEVIGLAFVNKFREKSGYRFSYEHSIYVNPDYINNGYGNKILKELIKICKKITKIKNLIAVIGGKNNFASIKIHKNNGFQYIGTIKKAGFKKNKWVDSIYMQKRL
;
A
#
# COMPACT_ATOMS: atom_id res chain seq x y z
N MET A 1 -6.61 0.40 -17.77
CA MET A 1 -6.58 -0.02 -16.34
C MET A 1 -7.95 0.21 -15.71
N LYS A 2 -8.57 -0.84 -15.21
CA LYS A 2 -9.80 -0.85 -14.41
C LYS A 2 -9.46 -1.05 -12.93
N VAL A 3 -10.19 -0.42 -12.01
CA VAL A 3 -10.00 -0.62 -10.57
C VAL A 3 -11.20 -1.36 -10.00
N LYS A 4 -10.93 -2.47 -9.31
CA LYS A 4 -11.89 -3.30 -8.60
C LYS A 4 -11.71 -3.12 -7.09
N LYS A 5 -12.81 -3.01 -6.32
CA LYS A 5 -12.78 -2.76 -4.88
C LYS A 5 -13.49 -3.86 -4.11
N ASN A 6 -12.82 -4.43 -3.12
CA ASN A 6 -13.37 -5.29 -2.06
C ASN A 6 -14.13 -6.56 -2.51
N ASN A 7 -14.21 -6.88 -3.79
CA ASN A 7 -14.94 -8.04 -4.30
C ASN A 7 -14.10 -8.72 -5.38
N PHE A 8 -13.34 -9.73 -4.99
CA PHE A 8 -12.32 -10.36 -5.81
C PHE A 8 -12.61 -11.86 -5.98
N THR A 9 -12.27 -12.38 -7.14
CA THR A 9 -12.25 -13.83 -7.38
C THR A 9 -11.06 -14.47 -6.69
N GLU A 10 -11.09 -15.76 -6.48
CA GLU A 10 -9.97 -16.52 -5.91
C GLU A 10 -8.69 -16.39 -6.74
N ASN A 11 -8.81 -16.31 -8.05
CA ASN A 11 -7.68 -16.10 -8.96
C ASN A 11 -7.08 -14.70 -8.77
N GLU A 12 -7.90 -13.65 -8.67
CA GLU A 12 -7.45 -12.28 -8.41
C GLU A 12 -6.73 -12.17 -7.05
N ILE A 13 -7.27 -12.84 -6.02
CA ILE A 13 -6.63 -12.91 -4.69
C ILE A 13 -5.26 -13.59 -4.78
N SER A 14 -5.17 -14.70 -5.51
CA SER A 14 -3.91 -15.43 -5.70
C SER A 14 -2.86 -14.59 -6.43
N LYS A 15 -3.26 -13.86 -7.49
CA LYS A 15 -2.38 -12.93 -8.20
C LYS A 15 -1.94 -11.76 -7.30
N ALA A 16 -2.85 -11.19 -6.53
CA ALA A 16 -2.54 -10.12 -5.57
C ALA A 16 -1.55 -10.57 -4.48
N LEU A 17 -1.75 -11.79 -3.95
CA LEU A 17 -0.83 -12.38 -2.97
C LEU A 17 0.58 -12.58 -3.55
N LYS A 18 0.69 -13.04 -4.81
CA LYS A 18 2.00 -13.17 -5.48
C LYS A 18 2.72 -11.82 -5.55
N ILE A 19 2.02 -10.75 -5.94
CA ILE A 19 2.58 -9.39 -5.97
C ILE A 19 3.02 -8.97 -4.56
N TYR A 20 2.17 -9.13 -3.56
CA TYR A 20 2.47 -8.76 -2.17
C TYR A 20 3.72 -9.49 -1.65
N ASN A 21 3.78 -10.80 -1.85
CA ASN A 21 4.89 -11.65 -1.42
C ASN A 21 6.19 -11.33 -2.17
N TYR A 22 6.12 -10.94 -3.44
CA TYR A 22 7.30 -10.49 -4.17
C TYR A 22 8.00 -9.32 -3.46
N PHE A 23 7.24 -8.33 -2.98
CA PHE A 23 7.80 -7.18 -2.25
C PHE A 23 8.28 -7.55 -0.84
N ILE A 24 7.69 -8.55 -0.21
CA ILE A 24 8.25 -9.11 1.02
C ILE A 24 9.65 -9.68 0.75
N GLU A 25 9.80 -10.48 -0.28
CA GLU A 25 11.07 -11.17 -0.56
C GLU A 25 12.13 -10.26 -1.19
N ASN A 26 11.73 -9.35 -2.08
CA ASN A 26 12.68 -8.69 -2.98
C ASN A 26 12.91 -7.21 -2.70
N SER A 27 12.25 -6.64 -1.67
CA SER A 27 12.37 -5.21 -1.42
C SER A 27 12.35 -4.85 0.07
N PHE A 28 12.66 -3.59 0.35
CA PHE A 28 12.44 -2.93 1.64
C PHE A 28 11.13 -2.13 1.70
N SER A 29 10.32 -2.19 0.65
CA SER A 29 9.02 -1.49 0.59
C SER A 29 7.96 -2.13 1.49
N ASN A 30 8.20 -3.35 1.94
CA ASN A 30 7.37 -4.07 2.89
C ASN A 30 8.28 -4.59 4.00
N PHE A 31 7.94 -4.30 5.25
CA PHE A 31 8.76 -4.71 6.40
C PHE A 31 8.41 -6.10 6.95
N GLU A 32 7.44 -6.80 6.36
CA GLU A 32 7.27 -8.24 6.64
C GLU A 32 8.50 -9.02 6.18
N GLU A 33 8.95 -9.99 6.98
CA GLU A 33 10.13 -10.79 6.68
C GLU A 33 9.78 -12.13 6.03
N LYS A 34 8.57 -12.65 6.31
CA LYS A 34 8.11 -13.95 5.81
C LYS A 34 6.90 -13.76 4.89
N LYS A 35 6.91 -14.50 3.78
CA LYS A 35 5.74 -14.57 2.89
C LYS A 35 4.46 -14.87 3.65
N LEU A 36 3.39 -14.22 3.25
CA LEU A 36 2.06 -14.57 3.75
C LEU A 36 1.54 -15.83 3.06
N SER A 37 0.91 -16.70 3.84
CA SER A 37 0.05 -17.75 3.29
C SER A 37 -1.24 -17.16 2.73
N LYS A 38 -1.95 -17.91 1.89
CA LYS A 38 -3.28 -17.51 1.38
C LYS A 38 -4.27 -17.25 2.52
N SER A 39 -4.23 -18.06 3.58
CA SER A 39 -5.07 -17.88 4.76
C SER A 39 -4.78 -16.55 5.47
N THR A 40 -3.51 -16.22 5.70
CA THR A 40 -3.09 -14.98 6.35
C THR A 40 -3.45 -13.75 5.51
N PHE A 41 -3.26 -13.84 4.19
CA PHE A 41 -3.66 -12.75 3.28
C PHE A 41 -5.18 -12.55 3.26
N ASN A 42 -5.97 -13.64 3.30
CA ASN A 42 -7.43 -13.55 3.43
C ASN A 42 -7.87 -12.93 4.76
N LEU A 43 -7.14 -13.17 5.87
CA LEU A 43 -7.39 -12.48 7.14
C LEU A 43 -7.15 -10.97 7.03
N LEU A 44 -6.09 -10.55 6.32
CA LEU A 44 -5.84 -9.14 6.03
C LEU A 44 -7.02 -8.52 5.24
N LEU A 45 -7.49 -9.19 4.18
CA LEU A 45 -8.65 -8.73 3.40
C LEU A 45 -9.91 -8.62 4.26
N LYS A 46 -10.19 -9.63 5.09
CA LYS A 46 -11.33 -9.63 6.02
C LYS A 46 -11.24 -8.48 7.03
N LYS A 47 -10.05 -8.24 7.60
CA LYS A 47 -9.80 -7.12 8.55
C LYS A 47 -10.07 -5.76 7.89
N ILE A 48 -9.58 -5.55 6.67
CA ILE A 48 -9.79 -4.31 5.91
C ILE A 48 -11.29 -4.11 5.63
N LYS A 49 -11.97 -5.16 5.16
CA LYS A 49 -13.41 -5.13 4.87
C LYS A 49 -14.24 -4.87 6.12
N LYS A 50 -13.96 -5.55 7.25
CA LYS A 50 -14.63 -5.34 8.55
C LYS A 50 -14.52 -3.89 9.01
N ASN A 51 -13.38 -3.26 8.79
CA ASN A 51 -13.15 -1.85 9.12
C ASN A 51 -13.73 -0.88 8.08
N LYS A 52 -14.44 -1.35 7.06
CA LYS A 52 -15.01 -0.54 5.96
C LYS A 52 -13.93 0.33 5.27
N LEU A 53 -12.73 -0.21 5.14
CA LEU A 53 -11.60 0.43 4.47
C LEU A 53 -11.45 -0.11 3.03
N PRO A 54 -10.84 0.66 2.11
CA PRO A 54 -10.64 0.20 0.76
C PRO A 54 -9.46 -0.77 0.66
N PHE A 55 -9.68 -1.87 -0.04
CA PHE A 55 -8.69 -2.67 -0.71
C PHE A 55 -9.02 -2.65 -2.20
N ILE A 56 -8.08 -2.31 -3.05
CA ILE A 56 -8.29 -2.22 -4.50
C ILE A 56 -7.28 -3.06 -5.26
N LEU A 57 -7.74 -3.64 -6.37
CA LEU A 57 -6.90 -4.23 -7.39
C LEU A 57 -6.99 -3.39 -8.66
N ALA A 58 -5.85 -3.13 -9.26
CA ALA A 58 -5.75 -2.58 -10.59
C ALA A 58 -5.63 -3.73 -11.59
N ILE A 59 -6.53 -3.75 -12.56
CA ILE A 59 -6.66 -4.83 -13.55
C ILE A 59 -6.58 -4.24 -14.95
N GLU A 60 -5.82 -4.88 -15.82
CA GLU A 60 -5.73 -4.60 -17.24
C GLU A 60 -5.57 -5.92 -18.00
N ASP A 61 -6.32 -6.09 -19.07
CA ASP A 61 -6.31 -7.30 -19.91
C ASP A 61 -6.46 -8.61 -19.10
N ASN A 62 -7.36 -8.59 -18.10
CA ASN A 62 -7.62 -9.66 -17.13
C ASN A 62 -6.42 -10.02 -16.21
N GLU A 63 -5.34 -9.19 -16.22
CA GLU A 63 -4.21 -9.35 -15.32
C GLU A 63 -4.27 -8.36 -14.16
N VAL A 64 -3.87 -8.83 -12.96
CA VAL A 64 -3.69 -7.96 -11.78
C VAL A 64 -2.35 -7.26 -11.90
N ILE A 65 -2.37 -5.99 -12.25
CA ILE A 65 -1.17 -5.16 -12.43
C ILE A 65 -0.73 -4.45 -11.16
N GLY A 66 -1.53 -4.49 -10.10
CA GLY A 66 -1.14 -3.94 -8.81
C GLY A 66 -2.28 -3.97 -7.80
N LEU A 67 -1.93 -3.66 -6.58
CA LEU A 67 -2.87 -3.56 -5.47
C LEU A 67 -2.56 -2.36 -4.58
N ALA A 68 -3.58 -1.85 -3.91
CA ALA A 68 -3.40 -0.88 -2.84
C ALA A 68 -4.51 -1.01 -1.79
N PHE A 69 -4.19 -0.68 -0.55
CA PHE A 69 -5.14 -0.76 0.55
C PHE A 69 -4.81 0.22 1.66
N VAL A 70 -5.74 0.35 2.60
CA VAL A 70 -5.64 1.27 3.72
C VAL A 70 -5.85 0.52 5.03
N ASN A 71 -5.02 0.83 6.01
CA ASN A 71 -5.12 0.35 7.40
C ASN A 71 -5.15 1.53 8.37
N LYS A 72 -5.54 1.29 9.62
CA LYS A 72 -5.33 2.28 10.69
C LYS A 72 -3.85 2.59 10.82
N PHE A 73 -3.51 3.87 11.01
CA PHE A 73 -2.12 4.26 11.27
C PHE A 73 -1.63 3.82 12.66
N ARG A 74 -2.48 3.99 13.68
CA ARG A 74 -2.24 3.59 15.07
C ARG A 74 -3.55 3.16 15.72
N GLU A 75 -3.47 2.31 16.74
CA GLU A 75 -4.68 1.79 17.40
C GLU A 75 -5.31 2.76 18.40
N LYS A 76 -4.53 3.67 19.01
CA LYS A 76 -5.05 4.64 20.00
C LYS A 76 -6.10 5.55 19.36
N SER A 77 -7.18 5.82 20.11
CA SER A 77 -8.38 6.52 19.62
C SER A 77 -8.13 7.93 19.05
N GLY A 78 -7.11 8.64 19.54
CA GLY A 78 -6.69 9.94 19.00
C GLY A 78 -6.28 9.90 17.53
N TYR A 79 -5.86 8.73 17.01
CA TYR A 79 -5.48 8.52 15.61
C TYR A 79 -6.63 8.05 14.71
N ARG A 80 -7.88 8.05 15.17
CA ARG A 80 -9.06 7.48 14.47
C ARG A 80 -9.32 8.03 13.08
N PHE A 81 -8.75 9.18 12.73
CA PHE A 81 -8.89 9.82 11.41
C PHE A 81 -7.63 9.72 10.53
N SER A 82 -6.58 9.05 11.03
CA SER A 82 -5.31 8.86 10.34
C SER A 82 -5.13 7.41 9.90
N TYR A 83 -4.79 7.23 8.64
CA TYR A 83 -4.69 5.92 8.02
C TYR A 83 -3.40 5.79 7.24
N GLU A 84 -2.78 4.63 7.36
CA GLU A 84 -1.64 4.24 6.53
C GLU A 84 -2.13 3.51 5.29
N HIS A 85 -1.50 3.74 4.15
CA HIS A 85 -1.79 2.99 2.94
C HIS A 85 -0.56 2.23 2.45
N SER A 86 -0.83 1.15 1.74
CA SER A 86 0.17 0.38 1.02
C SER A 86 -0.18 0.35 -0.45
N ILE A 87 0.85 0.34 -1.31
CA ILE A 87 0.71 0.27 -2.76
C ILE A 87 1.83 -0.60 -3.33
N TYR A 88 1.46 -1.54 -4.19
CA TYR A 88 2.38 -2.45 -4.87
C TYR A 88 1.97 -2.59 -6.32
N VAL A 89 2.92 -2.44 -7.23
CA VAL A 89 2.74 -2.67 -8.67
C VAL A 89 3.40 -4.00 -9.02
N ASN A 90 2.72 -4.84 -9.78
CA ASN A 90 3.30 -6.09 -10.26
C ASN A 90 4.64 -5.81 -10.95
N PRO A 91 5.72 -6.54 -10.59
CA PRO A 91 7.06 -6.32 -11.13
C PRO A 91 7.12 -6.27 -12.66
N ASP A 92 6.30 -7.04 -13.35
CA ASP A 92 6.24 -7.08 -14.82
C ASP A 92 5.68 -5.77 -15.43
N TYR A 93 5.08 -4.90 -14.60
CA TYR A 93 4.41 -3.67 -15.01
C TYR A 93 4.99 -2.40 -14.39
N ILE A 94 6.17 -2.50 -13.74
CA ILE A 94 6.85 -1.31 -13.19
C ILE A 94 7.32 -0.38 -14.32
N ASN A 95 7.57 0.89 -13.96
CA ASN A 95 7.98 1.96 -14.88
C ASN A 95 6.95 2.38 -15.95
N ASN A 96 5.74 1.81 -15.97
CA ASN A 96 4.66 2.14 -16.90
C ASN A 96 3.64 3.15 -16.30
N GLY A 97 4.00 3.83 -15.22
CA GLY A 97 3.16 4.85 -14.58
C GLY A 97 1.98 4.32 -13.76
N TYR A 98 1.80 2.99 -13.65
CA TYR A 98 0.69 2.38 -12.92
C TYR A 98 0.66 2.74 -11.43
N GLY A 99 1.82 2.83 -10.77
CA GLY A 99 1.88 3.24 -9.37
C GLY A 99 1.19 4.58 -9.11
N ASN A 100 1.44 5.56 -9.98
CA ASN A 100 0.79 6.87 -9.89
C ASN A 100 -0.73 6.79 -10.13
N LYS A 101 -1.17 6.01 -11.12
CA LYS A 101 -2.59 5.81 -11.43
C LYS A 101 -3.33 5.12 -10.28
N ILE A 102 -2.74 4.05 -9.70
CA ILE A 102 -3.30 3.29 -8.58
C ILE A 102 -3.42 4.17 -7.33
N LEU A 103 -2.38 4.94 -7.00
CA LEU A 103 -2.39 5.83 -5.85
C LEU A 103 -3.47 6.92 -6.01
N LYS A 104 -3.60 7.50 -7.20
CA LYS A 104 -4.63 8.50 -7.51
C LYS A 104 -6.05 7.95 -7.32
N GLU A 105 -6.32 6.73 -7.77
CA GLU A 105 -7.63 6.08 -7.58
C GLU A 105 -7.88 5.74 -6.10
N LEU A 106 -6.87 5.25 -5.36
CA LEU A 106 -6.99 5.01 -3.92
C LEU A 106 -7.36 6.31 -3.18
N ILE A 107 -6.68 7.42 -3.46
CA ILE A 107 -6.97 8.73 -2.87
C ILE A 107 -8.41 9.17 -3.18
N LYS A 108 -8.85 9.03 -4.43
CA LYS A 108 -10.22 9.35 -4.86
C LYS A 108 -11.27 8.55 -4.08
N ILE A 109 -11.02 7.27 -3.84
CA ILE A 109 -11.89 6.41 -3.03
C ILE A 109 -11.86 6.85 -1.57
N CYS A 110 -10.68 7.15 -1.00
CA CYS A 110 -10.54 7.58 0.39
C CYS A 110 -11.24 8.89 0.69
N LYS A 111 -11.22 9.85 -0.24
CA LYS A 111 -11.95 11.14 -0.09
C LYS A 111 -13.46 10.97 0.13
N LYS A 112 -14.05 9.87 -0.36
CA LYS A 112 -15.47 9.56 -0.18
C LYS A 112 -15.77 8.89 1.18
N ILE A 113 -14.74 8.56 1.97
CA ILE A 113 -14.90 7.89 3.26
C ILE A 113 -14.67 8.91 4.39
N THR A 114 -15.74 9.36 4.98
CA THR A 114 -15.78 10.50 5.93
C THR A 114 -14.77 10.39 7.08
N LYS A 115 -14.49 9.18 7.55
CA LYS A 115 -13.53 8.95 8.64
C LYS A 115 -12.06 9.04 8.22
N ILE A 116 -11.74 9.01 6.93
CA ILE A 116 -10.35 9.12 6.46
C ILE A 116 -10.05 10.60 6.20
N LYS A 117 -9.28 11.22 7.10
CA LYS A 117 -8.86 12.63 6.96
C LYS A 117 -7.39 12.79 6.63
N ASN A 118 -6.58 11.83 7.02
CA ASN A 118 -5.16 11.81 6.73
C ASN A 118 -4.75 10.47 6.12
N LEU A 119 -4.00 10.51 5.04
CA LEU A 119 -3.27 9.37 4.51
C LEU A 119 -1.79 9.53 4.83
N ILE A 120 -1.19 8.48 5.38
CA ILE A 120 0.21 8.40 5.73
C ILE A 120 0.86 7.34 4.87
N ALA A 121 1.96 7.69 4.23
CA ALA A 121 2.84 6.77 3.54
C ALA A 121 4.04 6.48 4.43
N VAL A 122 4.34 5.21 4.65
CA VAL A 122 5.56 4.72 5.28
C VAL A 122 6.39 4.05 4.19
N ILE A 123 7.47 4.69 3.77
CA ILE A 123 8.28 4.26 2.63
C ILE A 123 9.59 3.70 3.16
N GLY A 124 9.80 2.41 2.99
CA GLY A 124 11.02 1.73 3.39
C GLY A 124 12.17 1.97 2.42
N GLY A 125 13.34 2.33 2.99
CA GLY A 125 14.58 2.56 2.25
C GLY A 125 14.71 3.95 1.64
N LYS A 126 15.86 4.58 1.91
CA LYS A 126 16.17 5.94 1.41
C LYS A 126 16.23 6.05 -0.12
N ASN A 127 16.46 4.94 -0.80
CA ASN A 127 16.63 4.89 -2.28
C ASN A 127 15.31 4.52 -3.00
N ASN A 128 14.17 4.49 -2.31
CA ASN A 128 12.88 4.22 -2.93
C ASN A 128 12.32 5.50 -3.62
N PHE A 129 13.11 6.05 -4.54
CA PHE A 129 12.79 7.30 -5.25
C PHE A 129 11.48 7.21 -6.03
N ALA A 130 11.16 6.04 -6.59
CA ALA A 130 9.93 5.84 -7.34
C ALA A 130 8.70 6.05 -6.43
N SER A 131 8.70 5.45 -5.24
CA SER A 131 7.62 5.64 -4.27
C SER A 131 7.53 7.10 -3.80
N ILE A 132 8.66 7.72 -3.44
CA ILE A 132 8.70 9.13 -3.02
C ILE A 132 8.11 10.04 -4.13
N LYS A 133 8.52 9.81 -5.38
CA LYS A 133 8.06 10.59 -6.55
C LYS A 133 6.55 10.49 -6.75
N ILE A 134 5.97 9.27 -6.74
CA ILE A 134 4.52 9.13 -6.94
C ILE A 134 3.71 9.75 -5.81
N HIS A 135 4.18 9.67 -4.56
CA HIS A 135 3.54 10.32 -3.42
C HIS A 135 3.58 11.84 -3.55
N LYS A 136 4.75 12.40 -3.89
CA LYS A 136 4.93 13.84 -4.14
C LYS A 136 3.99 14.35 -5.23
N ASN A 137 3.93 13.64 -6.36
CA ASN A 137 3.05 13.96 -7.48
C ASN A 137 1.55 13.90 -7.13
N ASN A 138 1.18 13.14 -6.09
CA ASN A 138 -0.19 13.07 -5.59
C ASN A 138 -0.44 13.99 -4.37
N GLY A 139 0.46 14.94 -4.11
CA GLY A 139 0.30 15.98 -3.09
C GLY A 139 0.56 15.50 -1.67
N PHE A 140 1.35 14.45 -1.47
CA PHE A 140 1.90 14.10 -0.17
C PHE A 140 3.08 15.01 0.15
N GLN A 141 3.12 15.49 1.38
CA GLN A 141 4.23 16.26 1.93
C GLN A 141 5.19 15.34 2.70
N TYR A 142 6.47 15.58 2.58
CA TYR A 142 7.49 14.91 3.39
C TYR A 142 7.36 15.39 4.83
N ILE A 143 7.32 14.46 5.79
CA ILE A 143 7.21 14.75 7.22
C ILE A 143 8.54 14.53 7.92
N GLY A 144 9.23 13.45 7.58
CA GLY A 144 10.51 13.13 8.20
C GLY A 144 10.97 11.72 7.87
N THR A 145 12.16 11.40 8.36
CA THR A 145 12.75 10.06 8.24
C THR A 145 13.13 9.54 9.62
N ILE A 146 12.62 8.39 9.98
CA ILE A 146 13.12 7.65 11.15
C ILE A 146 14.27 6.78 10.69
N LYS A 147 15.46 7.11 11.21
CA LYS A 147 16.68 6.38 10.86
C LYS A 147 16.67 5.00 11.49
N LYS A 148 17.09 4.00 10.70
CA LYS A 148 17.22 2.61 11.17
C LYS A 148 15.95 2.11 11.88
N ALA A 149 14.77 2.46 11.36
CA ALA A 149 13.48 2.15 11.97
C ALA A 149 13.09 0.68 11.85
N GLY A 150 13.52 0.01 10.80
CA GLY A 150 13.27 -1.40 10.56
C GLY A 150 14.55 -2.18 10.37
N PHE A 151 14.49 -3.47 10.66
CA PHE A 151 15.58 -4.40 10.37
C PHE A 151 15.06 -5.49 9.45
N LYS A 152 15.69 -5.68 8.29
CA LYS A 152 15.27 -6.69 7.31
C LYS A 152 16.46 -7.10 6.45
N LYS A 153 16.54 -8.39 6.10
CA LYS A 153 17.65 -8.95 5.30
C LYS A 153 19.03 -8.57 5.87
N ASN A 154 19.18 -8.69 7.19
CA ASN A 154 20.38 -8.32 7.94
C ASN A 154 20.84 -6.86 7.74
N LYS A 155 19.89 -5.95 7.44
CA LYS A 155 20.19 -4.52 7.26
C LYS A 155 19.19 -3.66 8.02
N TRP A 156 19.72 -2.61 8.66
CA TRP A 156 18.90 -1.52 9.19
C TRP A 156 18.38 -0.65 8.04
N VAL A 157 17.10 -0.35 8.06
CA VAL A 157 16.40 0.37 7.00
C VAL A 157 15.72 1.60 7.57
N ASP A 158 15.93 2.73 6.90
CA ASP A 158 15.23 3.98 7.23
C ASP A 158 13.77 3.90 6.79
N SER A 159 12.88 4.55 7.53
CA SER A 159 11.47 4.73 7.15
C SER A 159 11.18 6.20 6.89
N ILE A 160 10.79 6.52 5.66
CA ILE A 160 10.40 7.87 5.24
C ILE A 160 8.88 8.00 5.44
N TYR A 161 8.47 9.06 6.11
CA TYR A 161 7.08 9.39 6.33
C TYR A 161 6.65 10.53 5.43
N MET A 162 5.57 10.30 4.70
CA MET A 162 4.90 11.34 3.93
C MET A 162 3.41 11.36 4.28
N GLN A 163 2.79 12.53 4.24
CA GLN A 163 1.40 12.73 4.64
C GLN A 163 0.62 13.53 3.61
N LYS A 164 -0.65 13.16 3.44
CA LYS A 164 -1.63 13.94 2.69
C LYS A 164 -2.90 14.08 3.52
N ARG A 165 -3.37 15.32 3.71
CA ARG A 165 -4.73 15.61 4.18
C ARG A 165 -5.71 15.49 3.01
N LEU A 166 -6.89 14.91 3.27
CA LEU A 166 -7.94 14.65 2.27
C LEU A 166 -9.07 15.67 2.36
#